data_1aaa44ea376fc6cc281d1485921735ae
#
_entry.id   1aaa44ea376fc6cc281d1485921735ae
#
_cell.length_a   1.000
_cell.length_b   1.000
_cell.length_c   1.000
_cell.angle_alpha   90.00
_cell.angle_beta   90.00
_cell.angle_gamma   90.00
#
_symmetry.space_group_name_H-M   'P 1'
#
loop_
_entity.id
_entity.type
_entity.pdbx_description
1 polymer ?
#
loop_
_entity_poly.entity_id
_entity_poly.type
_entity_poly.pdbx_seq_one_letter_code
_entity_poly.pdbx_strand_id
1 'polypeptide(L)'
;PVIFLEQKKLYNVKGMVPDEDYTIPFGVADVKREGTDVSIFTYGRMVQMSLDVAEKLAEEGINVEVVGLRTLSPLDTNTIIESVKKTHKAVIVHESVQFGGFGGEVAAQITDSEAFYYLDAPIKRVGALYCPVPFNPTLEAETFPTPAKIEAAVRDVL
;
A
#
# COMPACT_ATOMS: atom_id res chain seq x y z
N PRO A 1 7.03 -24.97 13.86
CA PRO A 1 5.64 -24.57 13.64
C PRO A 1 5.57 -23.16 13.01
N VAL A 2 4.59 -22.95 12.14
CA VAL A 2 4.33 -21.67 11.49
C VAL A 2 2.93 -21.21 11.89
N ILE A 3 2.78 -19.95 12.29
CA ILE A 3 1.49 -19.31 12.53
C ILE A 3 1.15 -18.48 11.29
N PHE A 4 0.03 -18.79 10.64
CA PHE A 4 -0.46 -18.04 9.48
C PHE A 4 -1.65 -17.18 9.91
N LEU A 5 -1.48 -15.85 9.87
CA LEU A 5 -2.52 -14.88 10.24
C LEU A 5 -3.20 -14.34 8.97
N GLU A 6 -4.51 -14.43 8.92
CA GLU A 6 -5.31 -13.99 7.79
C GLU A 6 -6.09 -12.71 8.13
N GLN A 7 -6.25 -11.82 7.14
CA GLN A 7 -7.05 -10.62 7.28
C GLN A 7 -8.54 -10.98 7.12
N LYS A 8 -9.27 -11.02 8.24
CA LYS A 8 -10.66 -11.48 8.30
C LYS A 8 -11.60 -10.73 7.33
N LYS A 9 -11.39 -9.43 7.10
CA LYS A 9 -12.23 -8.65 6.18
C LYS A 9 -12.03 -9.02 4.70
N LEU A 10 -10.99 -9.79 4.37
CA LEU A 10 -10.75 -10.29 3.00
C LEU A 10 -11.48 -11.60 2.69
N TYR A 11 -12.08 -12.30 3.65
CA TYR A 11 -12.75 -13.58 3.43
C TYR A 11 -13.93 -13.52 2.44
N ASN A 12 -14.53 -12.35 2.26
CA ASN A 12 -15.62 -12.15 1.31
C ASN A 12 -15.15 -11.68 -0.08
N VAL A 13 -13.85 -11.42 -0.25
CA VAL A 13 -13.29 -11.02 -1.55
C VAL A 13 -13.18 -12.28 -2.42
N LYS A 14 -13.80 -12.23 -3.59
CA LYS A 14 -13.77 -13.32 -4.57
C LYS A 14 -12.73 -13.02 -5.63
N GLY A 15 -12.07 -14.08 -6.13
CA GLY A 15 -11.09 -13.98 -7.20
C GLY A 15 -10.91 -15.33 -7.89
N MET A 16 -10.22 -15.31 -9.02
CA MET A 16 -9.80 -16.54 -9.70
C MET A 16 -8.70 -17.21 -8.88
N VAL A 17 -8.84 -18.50 -8.67
CA VAL A 17 -7.84 -19.36 -8.04
C VAL A 17 -7.35 -20.34 -9.08
N PRO A 18 -6.04 -20.50 -9.29
CA PRO A 18 -5.50 -21.52 -10.19
C PRO A 18 -5.91 -22.92 -9.73
N ASP A 19 -6.20 -23.81 -10.68
CA ASP A 19 -6.49 -25.21 -10.38
C ASP A 19 -5.23 -25.99 -10.04
N GLU A 20 -4.06 -25.49 -10.40
CA GLU A 20 -2.75 -26.10 -10.17
C GLU A 20 -2.19 -25.69 -8.81
N ASP A 21 -1.39 -26.55 -8.20
CA ASP A 21 -0.63 -26.21 -7.00
C ASP A 21 0.40 -25.11 -7.30
N TYR A 22 0.38 -24.05 -6.52
CA TYR A 22 1.34 -22.96 -6.63
C TYR A 22 1.81 -22.46 -5.26
N THR A 23 2.99 -21.87 -5.23
CA THR A 23 3.56 -21.23 -4.05
C THR A 23 3.91 -19.78 -4.36
N ILE A 24 3.77 -18.91 -3.35
CA ILE A 24 4.21 -17.53 -3.43
C ILE A 24 5.49 -17.40 -2.61
N PRO A 25 6.63 -17.03 -3.22
CA PRO A 25 7.88 -16.85 -2.49
C PRO A 25 7.78 -15.74 -1.45
N PHE A 26 8.48 -15.89 -0.33
CA PHE A 26 8.67 -14.80 0.62
C PHE A 26 9.60 -13.73 0.05
N GLY A 27 9.36 -12.47 0.39
CA GLY A 27 10.19 -11.36 -0.07
C GLY A 27 9.96 -10.96 -1.53
N VAL A 28 8.82 -11.33 -2.09
CA VAL A 28 8.42 -10.94 -3.46
C VAL A 28 7.09 -10.19 -3.39
N ALA A 29 7.13 -8.91 -3.72
CA ALA A 29 5.94 -8.07 -3.83
C ALA A 29 5.16 -8.38 -5.12
N ASP A 30 3.97 -7.81 -5.22
CA ASP A 30 3.07 -8.01 -6.36
C ASP A 30 2.60 -6.65 -6.88
N VAL A 31 3.01 -6.30 -8.09
CA VAL A 31 2.48 -5.13 -8.78
C VAL A 31 1.07 -5.47 -9.25
N LYS A 32 0.08 -5.11 -8.44
CA LYS A 32 -1.34 -5.39 -8.68
C LYS A 32 -1.92 -4.56 -9.82
N ARG A 33 -1.40 -3.38 -10.01
CA ARG A 33 -1.75 -2.47 -11.08
C ARG A 33 -0.51 -1.71 -11.49
N GLU A 34 -0.19 -1.74 -12.77
CA GLU A 34 0.85 -0.89 -13.34
C GLU A 34 0.40 0.57 -13.42
N GLY A 35 1.33 1.49 -13.23
CA GLY A 35 1.10 2.92 -13.34
C GLY A 35 2.40 3.68 -13.59
N THR A 36 2.27 4.98 -13.91
CA THR A 36 3.40 5.82 -14.31
C THR A 36 3.53 7.11 -13.50
N ASP A 37 2.48 7.51 -12.76
CA ASP A 37 2.43 8.86 -12.20
C ASP A 37 2.74 8.88 -10.70
N VAL A 38 2.41 7.82 -9.99
CA VAL A 38 2.66 7.64 -8.55
C VAL A 38 2.56 6.17 -8.17
N SER A 39 3.39 5.70 -7.24
CA SER A 39 3.31 4.34 -6.67
C SER A 39 2.68 4.36 -5.29
N ILE A 40 1.67 3.50 -5.08
CA ILE A 40 1.12 3.18 -3.75
C ILE A 40 1.71 1.86 -3.28
N PHE A 41 2.43 1.90 -2.14
CA PHE A 41 2.93 0.71 -1.44
C PHE A 41 1.99 0.34 -0.31
N THR A 42 1.49 -0.88 -0.31
CA THR A 42 0.43 -1.26 0.61
C THR A 42 0.39 -2.77 0.88
N TYR A 43 -0.38 -3.20 1.87
CA TYR A 43 -0.56 -4.61 2.21
C TYR A 43 -1.92 -4.89 2.86
N GLY A 44 -2.29 -6.17 2.91
CA GLY A 44 -3.55 -6.61 3.49
C GLY A 44 -4.76 -6.00 2.77
N ARG A 45 -5.78 -5.60 3.55
CA ARG A 45 -7.02 -5.02 3.01
C ARG A 45 -6.81 -3.72 2.23
N MET A 46 -5.77 -2.97 2.57
CA MET A 46 -5.50 -1.69 1.92
C MET A 46 -5.12 -1.84 0.44
N VAL A 47 -4.71 -3.03 0.00
CA VAL A 47 -4.48 -3.32 -1.43
C VAL A 47 -5.75 -3.10 -2.24
N GLN A 48 -6.87 -3.72 -1.84
CA GLN A 48 -8.13 -3.56 -2.56
C GLN A 48 -8.61 -2.11 -2.57
N MET A 49 -8.57 -1.45 -1.41
CA MET A 49 -8.97 -0.05 -1.29
C MET A 49 -8.11 0.88 -2.17
N SER A 50 -6.81 0.59 -2.29
CA SER A 50 -5.90 1.35 -3.16
C SER A 50 -6.18 1.09 -4.64
N LEU A 51 -6.57 -0.14 -5.02
CA LEU A 51 -6.99 -0.46 -6.38
C LEU A 51 -8.27 0.30 -6.77
N ASP A 52 -9.27 0.31 -5.88
CA ASP A 52 -10.53 1.04 -6.12
C ASP A 52 -10.27 2.56 -6.33
N VAL A 53 -9.35 3.13 -5.53
CA VAL A 53 -8.92 4.53 -5.70
C VAL A 53 -8.15 4.74 -7.01
N ALA A 54 -7.26 3.81 -7.36
CA ALA A 54 -6.49 3.89 -8.60
C ALA A 54 -7.38 3.81 -9.85
N GLU A 55 -8.42 2.97 -9.83
CA GLU A 55 -9.40 2.88 -10.91
C GLU A 55 -10.16 4.20 -11.09
N LYS A 56 -10.65 4.79 -9.98
CA LYS A 56 -11.32 6.09 -10.00
C LYS A 56 -10.41 7.20 -10.56
N LEU A 57 -9.15 7.25 -10.14
CA LEU A 57 -8.20 8.26 -10.60
C LEU A 57 -7.82 8.08 -12.07
N ALA A 58 -7.87 6.85 -12.58
CA ALA A 58 -7.63 6.58 -14.00
C ALA A 58 -8.68 7.22 -14.92
N GLU A 59 -9.93 7.37 -14.46
CA GLU A 59 -10.98 8.10 -15.19
C GLU A 59 -10.63 9.57 -15.40
N GLU A 60 -9.75 10.10 -14.53
CA GLU A 60 -9.23 11.48 -14.61
C GLU A 60 -7.86 11.56 -15.32
N GLY A 61 -7.36 10.43 -15.84
CA GLY A 61 -6.08 10.36 -16.53
C GLY A 61 -4.86 10.20 -15.61
N ILE A 62 -5.05 9.93 -14.32
CA ILE A 62 -3.98 9.70 -13.35
C ILE A 62 -3.69 8.20 -13.25
N ASN A 63 -2.49 7.78 -13.64
CA ASN A 63 -2.07 6.38 -13.71
C ASN A 63 -1.32 5.96 -12.45
N VAL A 64 -2.06 5.54 -11.44
CA VAL A 64 -1.53 5.07 -10.16
C VAL A 64 -1.04 3.63 -10.26
N GLU A 65 0.20 3.37 -9.87
CA GLU A 65 0.72 2.03 -9.61
C GLU A 65 0.32 1.56 -8.22
N VAL A 66 -0.10 0.31 -8.08
CA VAL A 66 -0.42 -0.30 -6.78
C VAL A 66 0.44 -1.54 -6.55
N VAL A 67 1.32 -1.47 -5.57
CA VAL A 67 2.24 -2.53 -5.17
C VAL A 67 1.79 -3.16 -3.86
N GLY A 68 1.39 -4.41 -3.91
CA GLY A 68 1.08 -5.23 -2.74
C GLY A 68 2.35 -5.86 -2.17
N LEU A 69 2.76 -5.46 -0.99
CA LEU A 69 4.04 -5.90 -0.40
C LEU A 69 4.07 -7.38 0.00
N ARG A 70 2.93 -8.06 0.12
CA ARG A 70 2.77 -9.47 0.51
C ARG A 70 3.49 -9.86 1.82
N THR A 71 4.80 -9.62 1.91
CA THR A 71 5.62 -9.89 3.09
C THR A 71 6.28 -8.62 3.60
N LEU A 72 6.31 -8.46 4.93
CA LEU A 72 6.96 -7.33 5.59
C LEU A 72 8.38 -7.66 6.04
N SER A 73 8.65 -8.96 6.25
CA SER A 73 9.98 -9.49 6.56
C SER A 73 10.11 -10.92 6.00
N PRO A 74 10.97 -11.15 5.01
CA PRO A 74 11.76 -10.17 4.29
C PRO A 74 10.89 -9.23 3.43
N LEU A 75 11.28 -7.95 3.34
CA LEU A 75 10.64 -6.96 2.50
C LEU A 75 11.26 -6.98 1.08
N ASP A 76 10.44 -6.88 0.05
CA ASP A 76 10.90 -6.71 -1.34
C ASP A 76 11.30 -5.24 -1.61
N THR A 77 12.48 -4.88 -1.17
CA THR A 77 13.03 -3.52 -1.35
C THR A 77 13.32 -3.22 -2.82
N ASN A 78 13.68 -4.24 -3.61
CA ASN A 78 13.98 -4.05 -5.03
C ASN A 78 12.75 -3.59 -5.80
N THR A 79 11.60 -4.24 -5.62
CA THR A 79 10.35 -3.82 -6.27
C THR A 79 9.96 -2.41 -5.84
N ILE A 80 10.12 -2.05 -4.56
CA ILE A 80 9.84 -0.70 -4.06
C ILE A 80 10.74 0.33 -4.75
N ILE A 81 12.05 0.09 -4.83
CA ILE A 81 13.03 0.99 -5.45
C ILE A 81 12.71 1.18 -6.92
N GLU A 82 12.51 0.12 -7.69
CA GLU A 82 12.22 0.20 -9.12
C GLU A 82 10.88 0.90 -9.41
N SER A 83 9.86 0.69 -8.57
CA SER A 83 8.60 1.41 -8.66
C SER A 83 8.77 2.92 -8.44
N VAL A 84 9.54 3.32 -7.43
CA VAL A 84 9.82 4.75 -7.19
C VAL A 84 10.64 5.35 -8.33
N LYS A 85 11.64 4.63 -8.85
CA LYS A 85 12.42 5.09 -10.01
C LYS A 85 11.57 5.28 -11.27
N LYS A 86 10.49 4.52 -11.42
CA LYS A 86 9.55 4.61 -12.54
C LYS A 86 8.56 5.78 -12.38
N THR A 87 7.99 5.95 -11.19
CA THR A 87 6.86 6.87 -10.97
C THR A 87 7.26 8.18 -10.30
N HIS A 88 8.44 8.26 -9.72
CA HIS A 88 9.03 9.43 -9.03
C HIS A 88 8.25 9.91 -7.80
N LYS A 89 7.17 9.25 -7.41
CA LYS A 89 6.28 9.65 -6.32
C LYS A 89 5.82 8.43 -5.54
N ALA A 90 5.75 8.55 -4.23
CA ALA A 90 5.41 7.45 -3.34
C ALA A 90 4.35 7.82 -2.30
N VAL A 91 3.32 6.98 -2.21
CA VAL A 91 2.32 6.98 -1.14
C VAL A 91 2.36 5.62 -0.45
N ILE A 92 2.40 5.59 0.87
CA ILE A 92 2.42 4.34 1.65
C ILE A 92 1.12 4.24 2.42
N VAL A 93 0.38 3.16 2.22
CA VAL A 93 -0.95 2.97 2.81
C VAL A 93 -0.98 1.71 3.65
N HIS A 94 -1.35 1.81 4.92
CA HIS A 94 -1.48 0.66 5.80
C HIS A 94 -2.53 0.87 6.91
N GLU A 95 -3.09 -0.21 7.41
CA GLU A 95 -4.16 -0.20 8.40
C GLU A 95 -3.66 0.03 9.84
N SER A 96 -2.38 -0.19 10.11
CA SER A 96 -1.77 0.10 11.41
C SER A 96 -1.66 1.62 11.65
N VAL A 97 -1.43 2.01 12.89
CA VAL A 97 -1.23 3.42 13.24
C VAL A 97 -0.08 4.04 12.44
N GLN A 98 -0.25 5.29 12.02
CA GLN A 98 0.78 5.96 11.22
C GLN A 98 2.05 6.25 12.02
N PHE A 99 1.90 6.59 13.30
CA PHE A 99 3.02 6.80 14.21
C PHE A 99 3.62 5.46 14.63
N GLY A 100 4.89 5.23 14.30
CA GLY A 100 5.58 3.97 14.60
C GLY A 100 5.10 2.75 13.80
N GLY A 101 4.18 2.93 12.83
CA GLY A 101 3.73 1.86 11.96
C GLY A 101 4.75 1.52 10.87
N PHE A 102 4.60 0.32 10.26
CA PHE A 102 5.53 -0.23 9.27
C PHE A 102 5.72 0.66 8.03
N GLY A 103 4.78 1.54 7.72
CA GLY A 103 4.95 2.53 6.65
C GLY A 103 6.10 3.51 6.89
N GLY A 104 6.57 3.66 8.13
CA GLY A 104 7.80 4.38 8.45
C GLY A 104 9.04 3.63 7.96
N GLU A 105 9.07 2.31 8.10
CA GLU A 105 10.16 1.46 7.59
C GLU A 105 10.21 1.50 6.05
N VAL A 106 9.06 1.35 5.37
CA VAL A 106 9.01 1.46 3.90
C VAL A 106 9.54 2.80 3.42
N ALA A 107 9.17 3.90 4.09
CA ALA A 107 9.69 5.24 3.77
C ALA A 107 11.21 5.33 4.00
N ALA A 108 11.72 4.72 5.09
CA ALA A 108 13.15 4.67 5.38
C ALA A 108 13.90 3.90 4.29
N GLN A 109 13.42 2.73 3.87
CA GLN A 109 14.02 1.94 2.78
C GLN A 109 14.09 2.71 1.46
N ILE A 110 13.07 3.50 1.13
CA ILE A 110 13.10 4.37 -0.06
C ILE A 110 14.17 5.47 0.11
N THR A 111 14.18 6.16 1.25
CA THR A 111 15.08 7.31 1.47
C THR A 111 16.53 6.92 1.73
N ASP A 112 16.79 5.69 2.20
CA ASP A 112 18.13 5.13 2.43
C ASP A 112 18.70 4.39 1.21
N SER A 113 18.01 4.50 0.08
CA SER A 113 18.39 3.90 -1.20
C SER A 113 18.59 4.93 -2.31
N GLU A 114 19.03 4.45 -3.48
CA GLU A 114 19.12 5.28 -4.68
C GLU A 114 17.76 5.86 -5.14
N ALA A 115 16.63 5.24 -4.75
CA ALA A 115 15.31 5.74 -5.06
C ALA A 115 15.05 7.16 -4.53
N PHE A 116 15.76 7.57 -3.46
CA PHE A 116 15.68 8.92 -2.93
C PHE A 116 15.97 10.00 -3.99
N TYR A 117 16.92 9.76 -4.87
CA TYR A 117 17.33 10.72 -5.91
C TYR A 117 16.33 10.83 -7.08
N TYR A 118 15.32 9.96 -7.09
CA TYR A 118 14.26 9.96 -8.10
C TYR A 118 12.96 10.58 -7.59
N LEU A 119 12.87 10.93 -6.30
CA LEU A 119 11.64 11.49 -5.73
C LEU A 119 11.46 12.95 -6.16
N ASP A 120 10.30 13.23 -6.77
CA ASP A 120 9.86 14.59 -7.15
C ASP A 120 9.01 15.25 -6.06
N ALA A 121 8.54 14.48 -5.06
CA ALA A 121 7.71 14.96 -3.97
C ALA A 121 8.03 14.23 -2.66
N PRO A 122 7.67 14.78 -1.49
CA PRO A 122 7.78 14.10 -0.22
C PRO A 122 6.91 12.82 -0.19
N ILE A 123 7.45 11.74 0.40
CA ILE A 123 6.69 10.50 0.61
C ILE A 123 5.49 10.78 1.53
N LYS A 124 4.29 10.43 1.09
CA LYS A 124 3.08 10.51 1.93
C LYS A 124 2.78 9.17 2.57
N ARG A 125 2.32 9.21 3.81
CA ARG A 125 1.89 8.01 4.55
C ARG A 125 0.44 8.18 4.99
N VAL A 126 -0.37 7.19 4.72
CA VAL A 126 -1.77 7.09 5.12
C VAL A 126 -1.92 5.86 6.03
N GLY A 127 -2.03 6.10 7.31
CA GLY A 127 -2.21 5.08 8.34
C GLY A 127 -3.35 5.44 9.27
N ALA A 128 -3.68 4.52 10.21
CA ALA A 128 -4.68 4.81 11.23
C ALA A 128 -4.21 5.91 12.18
N LEU A 129 -5.17 6.55 12.84
CA LEU A 129 -4.89 7.51 13.90
C LEU A 129 -4.21 6.84 15.09
N TYR A 130 -3.34 7.58 15.77
CA TYR A 130 -2.67 7.10 16.98
C TYR A 130 -3.61 7.22 18.19
N CYS A 131 -4.61 6.35 18.25
CA CYS A 131 -5.58 6.28 19.33
C CYS A 131 -6.06 4.83 19.51
N PRO A 132 -6.63 4.46 20.66
CA PRO A 132 -7.34 3.20 20.82
C PRO A 132 -8.47 3.08 19.80
N VAL A 133 -8.64 1.88 19.22
CA VAL A 133 -9.71 1.64 18.23
C VAL A 133 -11.07 1.70 18.93
N PRO A 134 -11.96 2.61 18.52
CA PRO A 134 -13.30 2.71 19.10
C PRO A 134 -14.14 1.47 18.77
N PHE A 135 -15.03 1.09 19.70
CA PHE A 135 -15.99 0.00 19.43
C PHE A 135 -17.16 0.46 18.53
N ASN A 136 -17.51 1.73 18.56
CA ASN A 136 -18.59 2.28 17.74
C ASN A 136 -18.16 2.30 16.26
N PRO A 137 -18.93 1.69 15.31
CA PRO A 137 -18.55 1.58 13.91
C PRO A 137 -18.29 2.93 13.20
N THR A 138 -19.04 3.98 13.57
CA THR A 138 -18.85 5.32 13.00
C THR A 138 -17.49 5.91 13.40
N LEU A 139 -17.15 5.80 14.68
CA LEU A 139 -15.86 6.28 15.20
C LEU A 139 -14.71 5.39 14.71
N GLU A 140 -14.93 4.08 14.60
CA GLU A 140 -13.94 3.14 14.03
C GLU A 140 -13.60 3.54 12.59
N ALA A 141 -14.61 3.86 11.77
CA ALA A 141 -14.41 4.27 10.38
C ALA A 141 -13.55 5.54 10.24
N GLU A 142 -13.68 6.50 11.19
CA GLU A 142 -12.85 7.71 11.21
C GLU A 142 -11.38 7.42 11.59
N THR A 143 -11.13 6.33 12.30
CA THR A 143 -9.80 5.96 12.79
C THR A 143 -8.89 5.44 11.69
N PHE A 144 -9.43 4.69 10.73
CA PHE A 144 -8.67 4.02 9.69
C PHE A 144 -8.49 4.85 8.40
N PRO A 145 -7.57 4.44 7.50
CA PRO A 145 -7.52 4.94 6.15
C PRO A 145 -8.86 4.77 5.43
N THR A 146 -9.25 5.78 4.66
CA THR A 146 -10.44 5.77 3.81
C THR A 146 -10.03 6.03 2.36
N PRO A 147 -10.84 5.65 1.35
CA PRO A 147 -10.58 5.99 -0.04
C PRO A 147 -10.28 7.49 -0.25
N ALA A 148 -11.03 8.36 0.44
CA ALA A 148 -10.82 9.82 0.34
C ALA A 148 -9.46 10.26 0.89
N LYS A 149 -8.97 9.66 2.00
CA LYS A 149 -7.64 9.96 2.55
C LYS A 149 -6.54 9.47 1.62
N ILE A 150 -6.71 8.30 0.96
CA ILE A 150 -5.75 7.76 0.00
C ILE A 150 -5.71 8.65 -1.24
N GLU A 151 -6.86 9.00 -1.81
CA GLU A 151 -6.98 9.90 -2.95
C GLU A 151 -6.34 11.26 -2.67
N ALA A 152 -6.62 11.87 -1.52
CA ALA A 152 -6.00 13.13 -1.11
C ALA A 152 -4.46 13.03 -1.06
N ALA A 153 -3.91 11.94 -0.50
CA ALA A 153 -2.47 11.73 -0.43
C ALA A 153 -1.84 11.56 -1.82
N VAL A 154 -2.53 10.89 -2.75
CA VAL A 154 -2.09 10.77 -4.15
C VAL A 154 -2.05 12.15 -4.81
N ARG A 155 -3.12 12.94 -4.68
CA ARG A 155 -3.19 14.30 -5.26
C ARG A 155 -2.15 15.25 -4.66
N ASP A 156 -1.81 15.08 -3.39
CA ASP A 156 -0.80 15.90 -2.69
C ASP A 156 0.63 15.72 -3.25
N VAL A 157 0.90 14.63 -3.96
CA VAL A 157 2.23 14.34 -4.53
C VAL A 157 2.29 14.54 -6.04
N LEU A 158 1.15 14.73 -6.72
CA LEU A 158 1.08 14.98 -8.17
C LEU A 158 1.43 16.43 -8.50
#